data_0a78628e24588a77207e6ec2e3f41fd1
#
_entry.id   0a78628e24588a77207e6ec2e3f41fd1
#
_cell.length_a   1.000
_cell.length_b   1.000
_cell.length_c   1.000
_cell.angle_alpha   90.00
_cell.angle_beta   90.00
_cell.angle_gamma   90.00
#
_symmetry.space_group_name_H-M   'P 1'
#
loop_
_entity.id
_entity.type
_entity.pdbx_description
1 polymer ?
#
loop_
_entity_poly.entity_id
_entity_poly.type
_entity_poly.pdbx_seq_one_letter_code
_entity_poly.pdbx_strand_id
1 'polypeptide(L)'
;MWRIIGLLGSVGLGVLATVWGGLTGLVGTAVGLLLLLAVWYTWQAAYVHIPEMEIGIVQAADGRFARFLPSGSHWLRPFTEQVTATIAAESTTIQGHTPGLQTIGGLSLAIDWRLAYNLNVFQVPPEKQAKVARMLARNPAATVRNHLGNVLQHIVGEYTIEQLTLPGAHKQLEAQVKAAIGQRLRPLGFEASRVMIGAIEMPPHVKAALEAVHERQMQAENEAKALSLLQQVVSQFSDADMQRLIELERIRNMGQHGVILPYPTLYEQTRPNGRSYSSLAQ
;
A
#
# COMPACT_ATOMS: atom_id res chain seq x y z
N MET A 1 -7.12 -50.49 -11.84
CA MET A 1 -7.62 -51.87 -12.02
C MET A 1 -8.65 -51.99 -13.15
N TRP A 2 -9.70 -51.24 -13.23
CA TRP A 2 -10.72 -51.34 -14.30
C TRP A 2 -10.20 -51.15 -15.73
N ARG A 3 -9.12 -50.39 -15.92
CA ARG A 3 -8.47 -50.14 -17.22
C ARG A 3 -7.83 -51.39 -17.86
N ILE A 4 -7.27 -52.28 -17.03
CA ILE A 4 -6.62 -53.50 -17.47
C ILE A 4 -7.68 -54.55 -17.85
N ILE A 5 -8.81 -54.60 -17.16
CA ILE A 5 -9.91 -55.50 -17.42
C ILE A 5 -10.59 -55.21 -18.76
N GLY A 6 -10.76 -53.91 -19.10
CA GLY A 6 -11.30 -53.47 -20.39
C GLY A 6 -10.41 -53.85 -21.57
N LEU A 7 -9.09 -53.73 -21.42
CA LEU A 7 -8.11 -54.08 -22.46
C LEU A 7 -8.03 -55.59 -22.67
N LEU A 8 -8.07 -56.38 -21.62
CA LEU A 8 -8.10 -57.85 -21.70
C LEU A 8 -9.41 -58.38 -22.30
N GLY A 9 -10.55 -57.76 -22.00
CA GLY A 9 -11.83 -58.07 -22.58
C GLY A 9 -11.90 -57.82 -24.09
N SER A 10 -11.32 -56.70 -24.56
CA SER A 10 -11.30 -56.33 -25.99
C SER A 10 -10.39 -57.25 -26.81
N VAL A 11 -9.26 -57.67 -26.25
CA VAL A 11 -8.34 -58.61 -26.89
C VAL A 11 -9.00 -60.01 -26.97
N GLY A 12 -9.70 -60.46 -25.92
CA GLY A 12 -10.43 -61.75 -25.93
C GLY A 12 -11.54 -61.77 -26.95
N LEU A 13 -12.34 -60.71 -27.10
CA LEU A 13 -13.38 -60.62 -28.11
C LEU A 13 -12.80 -60.64 -29.55
N GLY A 14 -11.63 -59.96 -29.73
CA GLY A 14 -10.92 -59.97 -31.00
C GLY A 14 -10.45 -61.37 -31.46
N VAL A 15 -9.88 -62.12 -30.55
CA VAL A 15 -9.40 -63.47 -30.82
C VAL A 15 -10.58 -64.38 -31.17
N LEU A 16 -11.72 -64.31 -30.49
CA LEU A 16 -12.94 -65.07 -30.81
C LEU A 16 -13.52 -64.76 -32.20
N ALA A 17 -13.51 -63.52 -32.62
CA ALA A 17 -14.00 -63.11 -33.92
C ALA A 17 -13.09 -63.58 -35.08
N THR A 18 -11.77 -63.72 -34.87
CA THR A 18 -10.83 -64.22 -35.89
C THR A 18 -10.98 -65.71 -36.13
N VAL A 19 -11.33 -66.45 -35.10
CA VAL A 19 -11.51 -67.89 -35.19
C VAL A 19 -12.76 -68.24 -36.00
N TRP A 20 -13.83 -67.41 -35.99
CA TRP A 20 -15.09 -67.66 -36.65
C TRP A 20 -15.29 -66.99 -37.99
N GLY A 21 -14.53 -66.00 -38.32
CA GLY A 21 -14.79 -65.16 -39.48
C GLY A 21 -13.74 -65.13 -40.59
N GLY A 22 -12.65 -65.87 -40.45
CA GLY A 22 -11.59 -65.88 -41.46
C GLY A 22 -11.02 -64.47 -41.70
N LEU A 23 -10.73 -64.12 -42.94
CA LEU A 23 -10.11 -62.83 -43.33
C LEU A 23 -10.99 -61.59 -42.97
N THR A 24 -12.30 -61.72 -43.04
CA THR A 24 -13.26 -60.65 -42.70
C THR A 24 -13.31 -60.38 -41.20
N GLY A 25 -13.14 -61.40 -40.38
CA GLY A 25 -13.03 -61.30 -38.93
C GLY A 25 -11.75 -60.55 -38.51
N LEU A 26 -10.65 -60.82 -39.20
CA LEU A 26 -9.35 -60.13 -38.95
C LEU A 26 -9.41 -58.63 -39.26
N VAL A 27 -10.02 -58.23 -40.35
CA VAL A 27 -10.22 -56.82 -40.69
C VAL A 27 -11.16 -56.13 -39.69
N GLY A 28 -12.27 -56.79 -39.30
CA GLY A 28 -13.22 -56.28 -38.33
C GLY A 28 -12.58 -56.02 -36.95
N THR A 29 -11.71 -56.95 -36.47
CA THR A 29 -11.00 -56.78 -35.21
C THR A 29 -9.95 -55.68 -35.25
N ALA A 30 -9.22 -55.53 -36.38
CA ALA A 30 -8.26 -54.46 -36.55
C ALA A 30 -8.93 -53.10 -36.51
N VAL A 31 -10.06 -52.95 -37.21
CA VAL A 31 -10.84 -51.69 -37.20
C VAL A 31 -11.41 -51.41 -35.81
N GLY A 32 -11.93 -52.42 -35.11
CA GLY A 32 -12.42 -52.28 -33.75
C GLY A 32 -11.33 -51.83 -32.75
N LEU A 33 -10.13 -52.41 -32.90
CA LEU A 33 -8.97 -52.04 -32.07
C LEU A 33 -8.50 -50.60 -32.34
N LEU A 34 -8.48 -50.19 -33.61
CA LEU A 34 -8.16 -48.80 -34.00
C LEU A 34 -9.20 -47.81 -33.45
N LEU A 35 -10.48 -48.15 -33.48
CA LEU A 35 -11.53 -47.31 -32.90
C LEU A 35 -11.40 -47.20 -31.37
N LEU A 36 -11.12 -48.33 -30.70
CA LEU A 36 -10.87 -48.31 -29.26
C LEU A 36 -9.63 -47.47 -28.87
N LEU A 37 -8.56 -47.58 -29.65
CA LEU A 37 -7.36 -46.76 -29.45
C LEU A 37 -7.66 -45.27 -29.71
N ALA A 38 -8.44 -44.94 -30.74
CA ALA A 38 -8.86 -43.60 -31.02
C ALA A 38 -9.73 -43.01 -29.89
N VAL A 39 -10.70 -43.78 -29.38
CA VAL A 39 -11.52 -43.40 -28.23
C VAL A 39 -10.66 -43.23 -26.97
N TRP A 40 -9.74 -44.17 -26.73
CA TRP A 40 -8.81 -44.08 -25.63
C TRP A 40 -7.93 -42.81 -25.70
N TYR A 41 -7.38 -42.55 -26.88
CA TYR A 41 -6.54 -41.36 -27.08
C TYR A 41 -7.32 -40.05 -26.91
N THR A 42 -8.53 -39.96 -27.45
CA THR A 42 -9.42 -38.81 -27.29
C THR A 42 -9.84 -38.61 -25.82
N TRP A 43 -10.10 -39.71 -25.11
CA TRP A 43 -10.40 -39.66 -23.68
C TRP A 43 -9.23 -39.14 -22.86
N GLN A 44 -8.02 -39.62 -23.14
CA GLN A 44 -6.84 -39.18 -22.43
C GLN A 44 -6.49 -37.71 -22.73
N ALA A 45 -6.68 -37.26 -23.98
CA ALA A 45 -6.49 -35.89 -24.40
C ALA A 45 -7.55 -34.92 -23.84
N ALA A 46 -8.75 -35.42 -23.53
CA ALA A 46 -9.84 -34.65 -22.97
C ALA A 46 -9.73 -34.38 -21.46
N TYR A 47 -8.93 -35.14 -20.75
CA TYR A 47 -8.82 -35.06 -19.30
C TYR A 47 -7.60 -34.25 -18.89
N VAL A 48 -7.85 -33.13 -18.23
CA VAL A 48 -6.80 -32.23 -17.71
C VAL A 48 -6.99 -32.06 -16.21
N HIS A 49 -5.88 -32.18 -15.49
CA HIS A 49 -5.81 -31.89 -14.06
C HIS A 49 -5.09 -30.57 -13.84
N ILE A 50 -5.79 -29.62 -13.19
CA ILE A 50 -5.21 -28.32 -12.80
C ILE A 50 -4.80 -28.45 -11.34
N PRO A 51 -3.54 -28.16 -10.98
CA PRO A 51 -3.06 -28.19 -9.61
C PRO A 51 -3.91 -27.35 -8.67
N GLU A 52 -3.85 -27.66 -7.39
CA GLU A 52 -4.46 -26.82 -6.35
C GLU A 52 -3.81 -25.44 -6.38
N MET A 53 -4.61 -24.41 -6.10
CA MET A 53 -4.20 -23.01 -6.11
C MET A 53 -3.79 -22.45 -7.49
N GLU A 54 -4.11 -23.13 -8.58
CA GLU A 54 -3.92 -22.64 -9.93
C GLU A 54 -5.25 -22.49 -10.68
N ILE A 55 -5.27 -21.57 -11.64
CA ILE A 55 -6.39 -21.33 -12.54
C ILE A 55 -5.91 -21.60 -13.96
N GLY A 56 -6.61 -22.49 -14.66
CA GLY A 56 -6.32 -22.79 -16.05
C GLY A 56 -6.99 -21.80 -17.00
N ILE A 57 -6.23 -21.34 -17.99
CA ILE A 57 -6.77 -20.58 -19.13
C ILE A 57 -6.98 -21.52 -20.29
N VAL A 58 -8.24 -21.68 -20.69
CA VAL A 58 -8.61 -22.50 -21.85
C VAL A 58 -8.80 -21.61 -23.07
N GLN A 59 -8.17 -22.02 -24.16
CA GLN A 59 -8.36 -21.44 -25.46
C GLN A 59 -9.01 -22.48 -26.38
N ALA A 60 -9.84 -21.98 -27.28
CA ALA A 60 -10.38 -22.76 -28.39
C ALA A 60 -9.30 -22.97 -29.47
N ALA A 61 -9.48 -23.94 -30.35
CA ALA A 61 -8.54 -24.28 -31.42
C ALA A 61 -8.25 -23.09 -32.37
N ASP A 62 -9.16 -22.12 -32.43
CA ASP A 62 -9.00 -20.85 -33.18
C ASP A 62 -8.17 -19.79 -32.43
N GLY A 63 -7.60 -20.14 -31.26
CA GLY A 63 -6.80 -19.24 -30.41
C GLY A 63 -7.63 -18.25 -29.59
N ARG A 64 -8.96 -18.31 -29.66
CA ARG A 64 -9.83 -17.46 -28.84
C ARG A 64 -9.94 -17.98 -27.44
N PHE A 65 -10.08 -17.07 -26.48
CA PHE A 65 -10.38 -17.44 -25.10
C PHE A 65 -11.74 -18.15 -25.02
N ALA A 66 -11.77 -19.32 -24.38
CA ALA A 66 -12.99 -20.07 -24.16
C ALA A 66 -13.52 -19.86 -22.74
N ARG A 67 -12.74 -20.20 -21.72
CA ARG A 67 -13.15 -20.11 -20.32
C ARG A 67 -11.95 -20.22 -19.36
N PHE A 68 -12.18 -19.83 -18.10
CA PHE A 68 -11.29 -20.17 -16.99
C PHE A 68 -11.71 -21.49 -16.35
N LEU A 69 -10.74 -22.30 -15.92
CA LEU A 69 -10.98 -23.51 -15.16
C LEU A 69 -10.43 -23.34 -13.74
N PRO A 70 -11.21 -23.67 -12.71
CA PRO A 70 -10.72 -23.72 -11.34
C PRO A 70 -9.77 -24.91 -11.15
N SER A 71 -9.11 -24.98 -10.00
CA SER A 71 -8.32 -26.13 -9.58
C SER A 71 -9.18 -27.40 -9.57
N GLY A 72 -8.55 -28.54 -9.91
CA GLY A 72 -9.20 -29.83 -9.97
C GLY A 72 -9.15 -30.48 -11.34
N SER A 73 -9.95 -31.53 -11.50
CA SER A 73 -9.98 -32.33 -12.70
C SER A 73 -11.14 -31.94 -13.59
N HIS A 74 -10.83 -31.61 -14.83
CA HIS A 74 -11.80 -31.08 -15.80
C HIS A 74 -11.76 -31.84 -17.10
N TRP A 75 -12.93 -31.88 -17.75
CA TRP A 75 -13.08 -32.38 -19.10
C TRP A 75 -13.05 -31.25 -20.09
N LEU A 76 -12.10 -31.31 -21.02
CA LEU A 76 -12.00 -30.44 -22.18
C LEU A 76 -12.68 -31.09 -23.38
N ARG A 77 -13.15 -30.26 -24.30
CA ARG A 77 -13.61 -30.78 -25.59
C ARG A 77 -12.38 -31.18 -26.42
N PRO A 78 -12.19 -32.48 -26.70
CA PRO A 78 -11.02 -32.90 -27.47
C PRO A 78 -11.01 -32.21 -28.83
N PHE A 79 -9.82 -31.82 -29.30
CA PHE A 79 -9.56 -31.11 -30.57
C PHE A 79 -10.03 -29.66 -30.64
N THR A 80 -10.93 -29.22 -29.76
CA THR A 80 -11.48 -27.84 -29.82
C THR A 80 -11.03 -26.97 -28.67
N GLU A 81 -10.62 -27.52 -27.54
CA GLU A 81 -10.18 -26.79 -26.35
C GLU A 81 -8.81 -27.27 -25.89
N GLN A 82 -7.94 -26.35 -25.49
CA GLN A 82 -6.65 -26.68 -24.86
C GLN A 82 -6.34 -25.70 -23.73
N VAL A 83 -5.68 -26.19 -22.69
CA VAL A 83 -5.14 -25.33 -21.64
C VAL A 83 -3.85 -24.71 -22.14
N THR A 84 -3.82 -23.38 -22.26
CA THR A 84 -2.67 -22.66 -22.80
C THR A 84 -1.72 -22.21 -21.69
N ALA A 85 -2.25 -21.86 -20.52
CA ALA A 85 -1.47 -21.42 -19.38
C ALA A 85 -2.19 -21.74 -18.07
N THR A 86 -1.42 -21.98 -17.03
CA THR A 86 -1.88 -22.00 -15.64
C THR A 86 -1.32 -20.81 -14.91
N ILE A 87 -2.12 -20.21 -14.04
CA ILE A 87 -1.74 -19.01 -13.27
C ILE A 87 -2.03 -19.30 -11.81
N ALA A 88 -1.07 -18.97 -10.94
CA ALA A 88 -1.25 -19.09 -9.51
C ALA A 88 -2.39 -18.18 -9.03
N ALA A 89 -3.35 -18.77 -8.32
CA ALA A 89 -4.44 -18.06 -7.65
C ALA A 89 -4.08 -17.63 -6.23
N GLU A 90 -2.90 -18.05 -5.76
CA GLU A 90 -2.40 -17.71 -4.43
C GLU A 90 -2.20 -16.21 -4.25
N SER A 91 -2.16 -15.81 -2.97
CA SER A 91 -1.79 -14.45 -2.59
C SER A 91 -0.38 -14.14 -3.05
N THR A 92 -0.28 -13.27 -4.04
CA THR A 92 1.00 -12.82 -4.58
C THR A 92 1.33 -11.46 -3.99
N THR A 93 2.56 -11.32 -3.49
CA THR A 93 3.06 -10.03 -2.99
C THR A 93 4.03 -9.44 -4.00
N ILE A 94 3.76 -8.22 -4.42
CA ILE A 94 4.68 -7.41 -5.22
C ILE A 94 5.15 -6.22 -4.40
N GLN A 95 6.37 -5.81 -4.68
CA GLN A 95 6.97 -4.61 -4.09
C GLN A 95 7.51 -3.74 -5.20
N GLY A 96 7.61 -2.47 -4.91
CA GLY A 96 8.16 -1.51 -5.85
C GLY A 96 8.49 -0.18 -5.20
N HIS A 97 9.21 0.60 -5.97
CA HIS A 97 9.58 1.97 -5.67
C HIS A 97 8.98 2.86 -6.76
N THR A 98 8.26 3.89 -6.38
CA THR A 98 7.68 4.84 -7.33
C THR A 98 8.27 6.22 -7.09
N PRO A 99 9.22 6.64 -7.91
CA PRO A 99 9.79 7.99 -7.84
C PRO A 99 8.89 9.01 -8.53
N GLY A 100 9.10 10.28 -8.22
CA GLY A 100 8.50 11.40 -8.95
C GLY A 100 7.02 11.65 -8.64
N LEU A 101 6.52 11.18 -7.51
CA LEU A 101 5.16 11.49 -7.05
C LEU A 101 5.09 12.95 -6.62
N GLN A 102 4.18 13.71 -7.23
CA GLN A 102 4.03 15.13 -6.91
C GLN A 102 2.93 15.35 -5.88
N THR A 103 3.22 16.15 -4.86
CA THR A 103 2.24 16.64 -3.87
C THR A 103 1.55 17.90 -4.38
N ILE A 104 0.50 18.38 -3.69
CA ILE A 104 -0.18 19.67 -3.98
C ILE A 104 0.81 20.83 -4.07
N GLY A 105 1.86 20.81 -3.23
CA GLY A 105 2.90 21.84 -3.23
C GLY A 105 3.93 21.72 -4.37
N GLY A 106 3.75 20.81 -5.32
CA GLY A 106 4.68 20.59 -6.43
C GLY A 106 6.00 19.90 -6.04
N LEU A 107 6.11 19.43 -4.81
CA LEU A 107 7.29 18.71 -4.34
C LEU A 107 7.25 17.26 -4.82
N SER A 108 8.39 16.79 -5.33
CA SER A 108 8.54 15.43 -5.82
C SER A 108 9.00 14.51 -4.69
N LEU A 109 8.27 13.41 -4.51
CA LEU A 109 8.56 12.38 -3.52
C LEU A 109 8.81 11.04 -4.21
N ALA A 110 9.48 10.13 -3.51
CA ALA A 110 9.51 8.73 -3.88
C ALA A 110 8.94 7.89 -2.74
N ILE A 111 8.18 6.86 -3.08
CA ILE A 111 7.49 6.02 -2.10
C ILE A 111 7.79 4.56 -2.38
N ASP A 112 8.23 3.85 -1.34
CA ASP A 112 8.32 2.41 -1.33
C ASP A 112 6.97 1.83 -0.94
N TRP A 113 6.56 0.77 -1.65
CA TRP A 113 5.30 0.13 -1.37
C TRP A 113 5.36 -1.38 -1.55
N ARG A 114 4.45 -2.06 -0.87
CA ARG A 114 4.18 -3.49 -1.03
C ARG A 114 2.68 -3.70 -1.17
N LEU A 115 2.30 -4.51 -2.13
CA LEU A 115 0.91 -4.87 -2.39
C LEU A 115 0.78 -6.38 -2.40
N ALA A 116 -0.07 -6.92 -1.53
CA ALA A 116 -0.52 -8.29 -1.59
C ALA A 116 -1.89 -8.33 -2.28
N TYR A 117 -2.04 -9.19 -3.26
CA TYR A 117 -3.28 -9.36 -4.00
C TYR A 117 -3.55 -10.84 -4.30
N ASN A 118 -4.82 -11.18 -4.41
CA ASN A 118 -5.30 -12.49 -4.82
C ASN A 118 -5.91 -12.38 -6.21
N LEU A 119 -5.89 -13.47 -6.95
CA LEU A 119 -6.52 -13.56 -8.26
C LEU A 119 -7.88 -14.26 -8.15
N ASN A 120 -8.96 -13.55 -8.48
CA ASN A 120 -10.32 -14.09 -8.53
C ASN A 120 -10.98 -13.75 -9.87
N VAL A 121 -10.62 -14.52 -10.90
CA VAL A 121 -11.10 -14.30 -12.28
C VAL A 121 -12.59 -14.64 -12.47
N PHE A 122 -13.18 -15.41 -11.56
CA PHE A 122 -14.58 -15.82 -11.68
C PHE A 122 -15.58 -14.70 -11.40
N GLN A 123 -15.13 -13.62 -10.74
CA GLN A 123 -15.94 -12.40 -10.53
C GLN A 123 -15.93 -11.45 -11.73
N VAL A 124 -15.08 -11.72 -12.72
CA VAL A 124 -14.98 -10.86 -13.91
C VAL A 124 -16.18 -11.08 -14.84
N PRO A 125 -16.85 -10.02 -15.30
CA PRO A 125 -17.93 -10.14 -16.26
C PRO A 125 -17.50 -10.88 -17.54
N PRO A 126 -18.35 -11.73 -18.13
CA PRO A 126 -17.98 -12.59 -19.26
C PRO A 126 -17.43 -11.82 -20.45
N GLU A 127 -17.94 -10.61 -20.70
CA GLU A 127 -17.48 -9.74 -21.79
C GLU A 127 -16.00 -9.31 -21.65
N LYS A 128 -15.49 -9.24 -20.41
CA LYS A 128 -14.13 -8.81 -20.11
C LYS A 128 -13.15 -9.96 -19.90
N GLN A 129 -13.64 -11.18 -19.71
CA GLN A 129 -12.81 -12.36 -19.41
C GLN A 129 -11.74 -12.61 -20.47
N ALA A 130 -12.07 -12.48 -21.75
CA ALA A 130 -11.11 -12.66 -22.83
C ALA A 130 -9.96 -11.63 -22.81
N LYS A 131 -10.23 -10.39 -22.40
CA LYS A 131 -9.22 -9.34 -22.24
C LYS A 131 -8.34 -9.62 -21.02
N VAL A 132 -8.96 -10.02 -19.94
CA VAL A 132 -8.28 -10.37 -18.69
C VAL A 132 -7.38 -11.58 -18.89
N ALA A 133 -7.86 -12.65 -19.58
CA ALA A 133 -7.06 -13.82 -19.86
C ALA A 133 -5.78 -13.47 -20.66
N ARG A 134 -5.88 -12.62 -21.68
CA ARG A 134 -4.72 -12.17 -22.45
C ARG A 134 -3.73 -11.34 -21.62
N MET A 135 -4.23 -10.51 -20.72
CA MET A 135 -3.41 -9.72 -19.80
C MET A 135 -2.66 -10.63 -18.81
N LEU A 136 -3.38 -11.59 -18.22
CA LEU A 136 -2.83 -12.53 -17.24
C LEU A 136 -1.76 -13.44 -17.87
N ALA A 137 -1.95 -13.87 -19.12
CA ALA A 137 -0.98 -14.68 -19.84
C ALA A 137 0.32 -13.92 -20.16
N ARG A 138 0.31 -12.57 -20.20
CA ARG A 138 1.51 -11.77 -20.48
C ARG A 138 2.30 -11.43 -19.23
N ASN A 139 1.83 -10.50 -18.45
CA ASN A 139 2.50 -10.04 -17.23
C ASN A 139 1.50 -9.39 -16.26
N PRO A 140 0.87 -10.16 -15.39
CA PRO A 140 -0.09 -9.64 -14.42
C PRO A 140 0.54 -8.64 -13.44
N ALA A 141 1.77 -8.94 -12.98
CA ALA A 141 2.45 -8.10 -12.00
C ALA A 141 2.77 -6.68 -12.52
N ALA A 142 3.17 -6.56 -13.79
CA ALA A 142 3.40 -5.25 -14.42
C ALA A 142 2.11 -4.42 -14.50
N THR A 143 0.99 -5.07 -14.85
CA THR A 143 -0.30 -4.39 -14.91
C THR A 143 -0.72 -3.86 -13.55
N VAL A 144 -0.61 -4.68 -12.50
CA VAL A 144 -0.94 -4.28 -11.13
C VAL A 144 -0.03 -3.13 -10.67
N ARG A 145 1.29 -3.21 -10.96
CA ARG A 145 2.25 -2.14 -10.64
C ARG A 145 1.90 -0.81 -11.29
N ASN A 146 1.55 -0.82 -12.57
CA ASN A 146 1.17 0.40 -13.30
C ASN A 146 -0.12 1.03 -12.73
N HIS A 147 -1.12 0.20 -12.41
CA HIS A 147 -2.34 0.70 -11.79
C HIS A 147 -2.08 1.30 -10.40
N LEU A 148 -1.21 0.66 -9.60
CA LEU A 148 -0.85 1.18 -8.29
C LEU A 148 -0.07 2.49 -8.40
N GLY A 149 0.90 2.59 -9.31
CA GLY A 149 1.63 3.84 -9.55
C GLY A 149 0.71 5.01 -9.89
N ASN A 150 -0.28 4.79 -10.78
CA ASN A 150 -1.26 5.80 -11.12
C ASN A 150 -2.18 6.18 -9.94
N VAL A 151 -2.54 5.20 -9.08
CA VAL A 151 -3.33 5.47 -7.87
C VAL A 151 -2.51 6.27 -6.87
N LEU A 152 -1.25 5.88 -6.64
CA LEU A 152 -0.35 6.61 -5.76
C LEU A 152 -0.15 8.06 -6.22
N GLN A 153 0.09 8.27 -7.52
CA GLN A 153 0.23 9.61 -8.08
C GLN A 153 -1.00 10.48 -7.82
N HIS A 154 -2.18 9.93 -7.98
CA HIS A 154 -3.43 10.65 -7.76
C HIS A 154 -3.64 10.98 -6.28
N ILE A 155 -3.51 9.99 -5.41
CA ILE A 155 -3.75 10.18 -3.97
C ILE A 155 -2.68 11.09 -3.36
N VAL A 156 -1.39 10.85 -3.65
CA VAL A 156 -0.31 11.71 -3.13
C VAL A 156 -0.44 13.16 -3.62
N GLY A 157 -0.97 13.35 -4.84
CA GLY A 157 -1.29 14.66 -5.39
C GLY A 157 -2.36 15.44 -4.62
N GLU A 158 -3.13 14.79 -3.75
CA GLU A 158 -4.14 15.43 -2.88
C GLU A 158 -3.58 15.81 -1.50
N TYR A 159 -2.37 15.38 -1.17
CA TYR A 159 -1.73 15.63 0.13
C TYR A 159 -0.67 16.72 0.06
N THR A 160 -0.56 17.48 1.15
CA THR A 160 0.60 18.32 1.41
C THR A 160 1.70 17.47 2.08
N ILE A 161 2.94 17.95 2.01
CA ILE A 161 4.06 17.24 2.62
C ILE A 161 3.92 17.17 4.15
N GLU A 162 3.39 18.23 4.75
CA GLU A 162 3.13 18.30 6.19
C GLU A 162 2.11 17.24 6.63
N GLN A 163 1.05 17.06 5.83
CA GLN A 163 0.04 16.02 6.11
C GLN A 163 0.63 14.62 6.03
N LEU A 164 1.57 14.37 5.12
CA LEU A 164 2.23 13.07 4.97
C LEU A 164 3.20 12.76 6.11
N THR A 165 3.70 13.78 6.81
CA THR A 165 4.62 13.62 7.96
C THR A 165 3.90 13.49 9.30
N LEU A 166 2.58 13.74 9.35
CA LEU A 166 1.81 13.59 10.58
C LEU A 166 1.78 12.13 11.08
N PRO A 167 1.80 11.94 12.40
CA PRO A 167 1.65 10.61 12.97
C PRO A 167 0.29 10.00 12.57
N GLY A 168 0.33 8.80 11.99
CA GLY A 168 -0.87 8.12 11.48
C GLY A 168 -1.20 8.37 10.01
N ALA A 169 -0.57 9.33 9.34
CA ALA A 169 -0.77 9.61 7.91
C ALA A 169 -0.53 8.36 7.03
N HIS A 170 0.49 7.57 7.33
CA HIS A 170 0.76 6.31 6.61
C HIS A 170 -0.44 5.36 6.61
N LYS A 171 -1.13 5.18 7.76
CA LYS A 171 -2.30 4.30 7.85
C LYS A 171 -3.48 4.82 7.03
N GLN A 172 -3.69 6.14 7.04
CA GLN A 172 -4.73 6.76 6.23
C GLN A 172 -4.45 6.61 4.74
N LEU A 173 -3.20 6.86 4.34
CA LEU A 173 -2.74 6.70 2.96
C LEU A 173 -2.88 5.24 2.50
N GLU A 174 -2.46 4.26 3.30
CA GLU A 174 -2.63 2.83 3.02
C GLU A 174 -4.11 2.46 2.81
N ALA A 175 -5.00 2.96 3.67
CA ALA A 175 -6.44 2.69 3.57
C ALA A 175 -7.05 3.28 2.29
N GLN A 176 -6.70 4.52 1.95
CA GLN A 176 -7.17 5.18 0.73
C GLN A 176 -6.62 4.50 -0.53
N VAL A 177 -5.31 4.21 -0.55
CA VAL A 177 -4.69 3.49 -1.67
C VAL A 177 -5.30 2.10 -1.83
N LYS A 178 -5.55 1.38 -0.72
CA LYS A 178 -6.21 0.07 -0.75
C LYS A 178 -7.62 0.17 -1.35
N ALA A 179 -8.41 1.14 -0.94
CA ALA A 179 -9.76 1.35 -1.47
C ALA A 179 -9.75 1.69 -2.96
N ALA A 180 -8.91 2.64 -3.38
CA ALA A 180 -8.82 3.09 -4.75
C ALA A 180 -8.25 2.02 -5.69
N ILE A 181 -7.20 1.30 -5.27
CA ILE A 181 -6.63 0.22 -6.07
C ILE A 181 -7.58 -0.96 -6.16
N GLY A 182 -8.30 -1.29 -5.08
CA GLY A 182 -9.31 -2.32 -5.07
C GLY A 182 -10.41 -2.08 -6.11
N GLN A 183 -10.92 -0.85 -6.21
CA GLN A 183 -11.90 -0.47 -7.23
C GLN A 183 -11.37 -0.63 -8.66
N ARG A 184 -10.10 -0.28 -8.90
CA ARG A 184 -9.48 -0.37 -10.24
C ARG A 184 -9.09 -1.79 -10.63
N LEU A 185 -8.69 -2.61 -9.68
CA LEU A 185 -8.24 -3.99 -9.92
C LEU A 185 -9.39 -5.00 -9.97
N ARG A 186 -10.50 -4.77 -9.26
CA ARG A 186 -11.67 -5.67 -9.24
C ARG A 186 -12.20 -6.03 -10.63
N PRO A 187 -12.35 -5.10 -11.60
CA PRO A 187 -12.79 -5.44 -12.94
C PRO A 187 -11.80 -6.29 -13.75
N LEU A 188 -10.56 -6.39 -13.28
CA LEU A 188 -9.48 -7.18 -13.87
C LEU A 188 -9.33 -8.55 -13.18
N GLY A 189 -10.16 -8.86 -12.19
CA GLY A 189 -10.12 -10.11 -11.45
C GLY A 189 -9.06 -10.15 -10.35
N PHE A 190 -8.49 -9.01 -9.95
CA PHE A 190 -7.59 -8.94 -8.81
C PHE A 190 -8.29 -8.35 -7.59
N GLU A 191 -8.00 -8.92 -6.44
CA GLU A 191 -8.48 -8.44 -5.15
C GLU A 191 -7.28 -8.03 -4.29
N ALA A 192 -7.18 -6.74 -3.98
CA ALA A 192 -6.13 -6.20 -3.12
C ALA A 192 -6.41 -6.59 -1.67
N SER A 193 -5.62 -7.49 -1.11
CA SER A 193 -5.76 -7.95 0.27
C SER A 193 -5.09 -6.97 1.24
N ARG A 194 -3.88 -6.52 0.95
CA ARG A 194 -3.12 -5.62 1.81
C ARG A 194 -2.25 -4.68 1.00
N VAL A 195 -2.28 -3.40 1.35
CA VAL A 195 -1.33 -2.39 0.88
C VAL A 195 -0.49 -1.96 2.08
N MET A 196 0.80 -1.83 1.89
CA MET A 196 1.74 -1.31 2.87
C MET A 196 2.58 -0.23 2.19
N ILE A 197 2.66 0.92 2.83
CA ILE A 197 3.51 2.02 2.41
C ILE A 197 4.75 2.01 3.30
N GLY A 198 5.91 1.92 2.68
CA GLY A 198 7.19 1.95 3.33
C GLY A 198 7.74 3.36 3.52
N ALA A 199 9.02 3.53 3.26
CA ALA A 199 9.67 4.82 3.37
C ALA A 199 9.13 5.81 2.34
N ILE A 200 8.91 7.05 2.78
CA ILE A 200 8.63 8.20 1.92
C ILE A 200 9.93 8.99 1.82
N GLU A 201 10.56 8.93 0.66
CA GLU A 201 11.80 9.62 0.41
C GLU A 201 11.52 11.04 -0.11
N MET A 202 12.07 12.01 0.58
CA MET A 202 11.96 13.41 0.23
C MET A 202 13.31 13.96 -0.22
N PRO A 203 13.34 14.97 -1.07
CA PRO A 203 14.57 15.69 -1.38
C PRO A 203 15.24 16.21 -0.10
N PRO A 204 16.58 16.13 0.01
CA PRO A 204 17.30 16.42 1.26
C PRO A 204 17.08 17.86 1.76
N HIS A 205 16.94 18.83 0.87
CA HIS A 205 16.65 20.22 1.23
C HIS A 205 15.25 20.40 1.85
N VAL A 206 14.25 19.61 1.41
CA VAL A 206 12.89 19.63 1.96
C VAL A 206 12.88 19.01 3.34
N LYS A 207 13.58 17.88 3.49
CA LYS A 207 13.73 17.19 4.78
C LYS A 207 14.37 18.10 5.82
N ALA A 208 15.48 18.75 5.45
CA ALA A 208 16.17 19.71 6.34
C ALA A 208 15.27 20.91 6.72
N ALA A 209 14.47 21.42 5.78
CA ALA A 209 13.54 22.51 6.06
C ALA A 209 12.44 22.08 7.03
N LEU A 210 11.87 20.89 6.87
CA LEU A 210 10.86 20.34 7.78
C LEU A 210 11.42 20.09 9.18
N GLU A 211 12.61 19.52 9.27
CA GLU A 211 13.32 19.31 10.55
C GLU A 211 13.53 20.65 11.27
N ALA A 212 13.99 21.67 10.57
CA ALA A 212 14.18 23.01 11.14
C ALA A 212 12.86 23.66 11.62
N VAL A 213 11.76 23.47 10.90
CA VAL A 213 10.43 23.93 11.32
C VAL A 213 9.99 23.20 12.59
N HIS A 214 10.17 21.88 12.61
CA HIS A 214 9.80 21.05 13.76
C HIS A 214 10.61 21.43 15.01
N GLU A 215 11.91 21.62 14.88
CA GLU A 215 12.76 22.09 15.98
C GLU A 215 12.30 23.43 16.54
N ARG A 216 11.97 24.40 15.66
CA ARG A 216 11.43 25.70 16.10
C ARG A 216 10.11 25.57 16.84
N GLN A 217 9.21 24.70 16.36
CA GLN A 217 7.94 24.44 17.04
C GLN A 217 8.16 23.85 18.43
N MET A 218 9.03 22.83 18.52
CA MET A 218 9.38 22.20 19.80
C MET A 218 10.03 23.20 20.77
N GLN A 219 10.91 24.09 20.28
CA GLN A 219 11.49 25.14 21.09
C GLN A 219 10.41 26.11 21.60
N ALA A 220 9.52 26.58 20.71
CA ALA A 220 8.43 27.49 21.09
C ALA A 220 7.45 26.83 22.10
N GLU A 221 7.13 25.54 21.95
CA GLU A 221 6.31 24.80 22.93
C GLU A 221 7.02 24.69 24.28
N ASN A 222 8.33 24.40 24.28
CA ASN A 222 9.10 24.29 25.52
C ASN A 222 9.21 25.65 26.21
N GLU A 223 9.43 26.75 25.46
CA GLU A 223 9.42 28.09 25.99
C GLU A 223 8.05 28.48 26.58
N ALA A 224 6.95 28.14 25.85
CA ALA A 224 5.61 28.40 26.34
C ALA A 224 5.32 27.62 27.64
N LYS A 225 5.74 26.33 27.73
CA LYS A 225 5.64 25.54 28.95
C LYS A 225 6.48 26.15 30.09
N ALA A 226 7.71 26.56 29.81
CA ALA A 226 8.56 27.20 30.80
C ALA A 226 7.95 28.52 31.32
N LEU A 227 7.42 29.35 30.41
CA LEU A 227 6.72 30.58 30.79
C LEU A 227 5.46 30.31 31.61
N SER A 228 4.67 29.29 31.27
CA SER A 228 3.49 28.91 32.05
C SER A 228 3.84 28.42 33.45
N LEU A 229 4.92 27.65 33.59
CA LEU A 229 5.45 27.24 34.91
C LEU A 229 5.95 28.45 35.72
N LEU A 230 6.68 29.35 35.11
CA LEU A 230 7.11 30.58 35.76
C LEU A 230 5.92 31.42 36.22
N GLN A 231 4.90 31.58 35.38
CA GLN A 231 3.68 32.29 35.74
C GLN A 231 2.97 31.63 36.92
N GLN A 232 2.90 30.27 36.94
CA GLN A 232 2.33 29.53 38.05
C GLN A 232 3.13 29.74 39.33
N VAL A 233 4.45 29.71 39.26
CA VAL A 233 5.32 29.98 40.41
C VAL A 233 5.15 31.41 40.89
N VAL A 234 5.20 32.37 39.98
CA VAL A 234 5.04 33.82 40.31
C VAL A 234 3.67 34.09 40.94
N SER A 235 2.60 33.43 40.49
CA SER A 235 1.25 33.62 41.07
C SER A 235 1.14 33.07 42.51
N GLN A 236 2.09 32.28 42.97
CA GLN A 236 2.15 31.79 44.38
C GLN A 236 2.88 32.73 45.31
N PHE A 237 3.62 33.73 44.77
CA PHE A 237 4.31 34.72 45.61
C PHE A 237 3.34 35.82 46.04
N SER A 238 3.48 36.25 47.27
CA SER A 238 2.78 37.47 47.74
C SER A 238 3.43 38.73 47.11
N ASP A 239 2.68 39.82 47.06
CA ASP A 239 3.20 41.12 46.59
C ASP A 239 4.49 41.55 47.32
N ALA A 240 4.61 41.22 48.61
CA ALA A 240 5.80 41.53 49.40
C ALA A 240 7.02 40.67 48.97
N ASP A 241 6.80 39.41 48.59
CA ASP A 241 7.87 38.54 48.12
C ASP A 241 8.32 38.90 46.71
N MET A 242 7.39 39.34 45.86
CA MET A 242 7.71 39.87 44.54
C MET A 242 8.58 41.13 44.63
N GLN A 243 8.26 42.06 45.52
CA GLN A 243 9.08 43.26 45.70
C GLN A 243 10.49 42.91 46.17
N ARG A 244 10.63 41.97 47.10
CA ARG A 244 11.95 41.50 47.53
C ARG A 244 12.75 40.83 46.43
N LEU A 245 12.09 40.05 45.57
CA LEU A 245 12.72 39.39 44.42
C LEU A 245 13.21 40.39 43.38
N ILE A 246 12.42 41.41 43.09
CA ILE A 246 12.80 42.52 42.17
C ILE A 246 13.98 43.29 42.75
N GLU A 247 13.99 43.52 44.03
CA GLU A 247 15.09 44.25 44.72
C GLU A 247 16.39 43.43 44.75
N LEU A 248 16.30 42.11 44.98
CA LEU A 248 17.45 41.20 44.88
C LEU A 248 18.01 41.12 43.47
N GLU A 249 17.17 41.04 42.46
CA GLU A 249 17.60 40.99 41.04
C GLU A 249 18.22 42.31 40.64
N ARG A 250 17.70 43.45 41.15
CA ARG A 250 18.27 44.79 40.93
C ARG A 250 19.66 44.88 41.54
N ILE A 251 19.85 44.39 42.77
CA ILE A 251 21.16 44.37 43.45
C ILE A 251 22.14 43.46 42.70
N ARG A 252 21.69 42.30 42.22
CA ARG A 252 22.51 41.37 41.45
C ARG A 252 22.99 41.98 40.15
N ASN A 253 22.07 42.58 39.40
CA ASN A 253 22.41 43.24 38.14
C ASN A 253 23.34 44.46 38.34
N MET A 254 23.19 45.21 39.44
CA MET A 254 24.09 46.28 39.76
C MET A 254 25.49 45.76 40.12
N GLY A 255 25.57 44.64 40.86
CA GLY A 255 26.83 43.99 41.21
C GLY A 255 27.61 43.48 39.98
N GLN A 256 26.92 42.99 38.99
CA GLN A 256 27.54 42.47 37.75
C GLN A 256 28.01 43.57 36.81
N HIS A 257 27.41 44.75 36.82
CA HIS A 257 27.71 45.85 35.89
C HIS A 257 28.57 46.93 36.54
N GLY A 258 29.06 46.77 37.78
CA GLY A 258 30.00 47.69 38.38
C GLY A 258 29.47 49.13 38.62
N VAL A 259 28.16 49.30 38.69
CA VAL A 259 27.56 50.62 38.93
C VAL A 259 27.64 50.94 40.44
N ILE A 260 28.55 51.76 40.81
CA ILE A 260 28.64 52.32 42.16
C ILE A 260 27.44 53.29 42.31
N LEU A 261 26.45 52.93 43.08
CA LEU A 261 25.39 53.82 43.49
C LEU A 261 25.98 54.89 44.41
N PRO A 262 25.77 56.16 44.10
CA PRO A 262 26.08 57.22 45.11
C PRO A 262 25.12 56.97 46.30
N TYR A 263 25.69 56.83 47.47
CA TYR A 263 24.90 56.80 48.70
C TYR A 263 24.03 58.11 48.75
N PRO A 264 22.72 57.97 48.99
CA PRO A 264 21.94 59.13 49.35
C PRO A 264 22.47 59.62 50.68
N THR A 265 23.25 60.69 50.64
CA THR A 265 23.60 61.50 51.84
C THR A 265 22.26 61.91 52.40
N LEU A 266 21.98 61.44 53.64
CA LEU A 266 20.93 61.99 54.49
C LEU A 266 21.18 63.46 54.70
N TYR A 267 20.61 64.27 53.83
CA TYR A 267 20.47 65.67 54.14
C TYR A 267 19.34 65.82 55.16
N GLU A 268 19.74 65.98 56.34
CA GLU A 268 19.03 66.46 57.51
C GLU A 268 18.03 67.54 57.10
N GLN A 269 16.76 67.28 57.35
CA GLN A 269 15.69 68.26 57.23
C GLN A 269 15.88 69.33 58.30
N THR A 270 16.49 70.41 57.99
CA THR A 270 16.34 71.62 58.72
C THR A 270 15.25 72.51 58.06
N ARG A 271 14.07 72.48 58.67
CA ARG A 271 13.08 73.54 58.42
C ARG A 271 13.66 74.91 58.74
N PRO A 272 13.36 75.96 57.98
CA PRO A 272 12.60 77.01 58.53
C PRO A 272 11.48 77.62 57.64
N ASN A 273 10.36 77.77 58.30
CA ASN A 273 9.39 78.85 58.22
C ASN A 273 9.40 79.85 57.03
N GLY A 274 8.27 79.83 56.35
CA GLY A 274 7.51 81.04 56.04
C GLY A 274 8.03 81.95 54.97
N ARG A 275 7.34 81.98 53.84
CA ARG A 275 6.65 83.14 53.29
C ARG A 275 6.21 82.91 51.85
N SER A 276 4.95 83.09 51.70
CA SER A 276 4.24 83.29 50.44
C SER A 276 4.89 84.39 49.59
N TYR A 277 5.04 84.19 48.29
CA TYR A 277 4.83 85.26 47.29
C TYR A 277 4.20 84.65 46.03
N SER A 278 3.09 85.21 45.77
CA SER A 278 2.27 85.14 44.63
C SER A 278 2.94 85.80 43.38
N SER A 279 2.48 85.31 42.24
CA SER A 279 2.15 86.00 41.01
C SER A 279 3.20 86.20 39.92
N LEU A 280 2.62 85.96 38.73
CA LEU A 280 2.78 86.60 37.41
C LEU A 280 3.77 85.96 36.44
N ALA A 281 3.13 85.23 35.46
CA ALA A 281 2.91 85.72 34.09
C ALA A 281 4.16 85.73 33.16
N GLN A 282 4.15 84.85 32.23
CA GLN A 282 3.94 84.95 30.78
C GLN A 282 4.25 83.63 30.11
#